data_ba95fb2c258842fdef21b3fb1ca779b5
#
_entry.id   ba95fb2c258842fdef21b3fb1ca779b5
#
_cell.length_a   1.000
_cell.length_b   1.000
_cell.length_c   1.000
_cell.angle_alpha   90.00
_cell.angle_beta   90.00
_cell.angle_gamma   90.00
#
_symmetry.space_group_name_H-M   'P 1'
#
loop_
_entity.id
_entity.type
_entity.pdbx_description
1 polymer ?
#
loop_
_entity_poly.entity_id
_entity_poly.type
_entity_poly.pdbx_seq_one_letter_code
_entity_poly.pdbx_strand_id
1 'polypeptide(L)'
;ALDEVYLDVAQESEENMLPYLEEMESMGLTVHFHLPVLDRIEKACCDETSAVRISRELSRCAGGNVVTMGTVELKLRDQVLKRTMDIVGGIVGCIISIPIIALVAIPLKLESPGPLIFKQRRVGRNGRVFYIHKLRSMYMDAEERKKELMAQNEMNGLMFKMQDDPRITKVGKFIRKTSIDELPQFFDVLRGDMSLVGTRPPTLDEYKQYESHHKRRLSMKPGITGLWQVSGRSDIENFEDVVKLDVQYIDNWSLWGDIKILFKTVWVVFAGRGAK
;
A
#
# COMPACT_ATOMS: atom_id res chain seq x y z
N ALA A 1 -15.70 0.43 -1.60
CA ALA A 1 -14.49 1.19 -1.87
C ALA A 1 -14.67 1.86 -3.22
N LEU A 2 -14.47 3.17 -3.26
CA LEU A 2 -14.48 3.97 -4.49
C LEU A 2 -13.05 3.99 -5.04
N ASP A 3 -12.89 3.71 -6.32
CA ASP A 3 -11.61 3.80 -7.03
C ASP A 3 -11.57 5.06 -7.91
N GLU A 4 -12.71 5.40 -8.47
CA GLU A 4 -12.87 6.47 -9.43
C GLU A 4 -14.18 7.25 -9.18
N VAL A 5 -14.16 8.52 -9.40
CA VAL A 5 -15.31 9.42 -9.29
C VAL A 5 -15.52 10.11 -10.62
N TYR A 6 -16.77 10.12 -11.10
CA TYR A 6 -17.16 10.78 -12.34
C TYR A 6 -17.96 12.04 -12.00
N LEU A 7 -17.47 13.19 -12.41
CA LEU A 7 -18.13 14.47 -12.21
C LEU A 7 -18.58 15.05 -13.56
N ASP A 8 -19.88 15.21 -13.72
CA ASP A 8 -20.47 15.94 -14.86
C ASP A 8 -20.79 17.36 -14.42
N VAL A 9 -19.95 18.29 -14.85
CA VAL A 9 -19.98 19.68 -14.42
C VAL A 9 -20.56 20.55 -15.55
N ALA A 10 -21.84 20.42 -15.77
CA ALA A 10 -22.44 21.14 -16.89
C ALA A 10 -22.57 22.66 -16.66
N GLN A 11 -22.68 23.18 -15.44
CA GLN A 11 -23.01 24.60 -15.18
C GLN A 11 -22.61 25.18 -13.80
N GLU A 12 -21.88 24.51 -12.94
CA GLU A 12 -21.51 25.10 -11.66
C GLU A 12 -20.18 25.88 -11.74
N SER A 13 -20.06 26.93 -10.92
CA SER A 13 -18.84 27.75 -10.88
C SER A 13 -17.64 26.98 -10.37
N GLU A 14 -16.48 27.16 -11.00
CA GLU A 14 -15.21 26.54 -10.64
C GLU A 14 -14.87 26.71 -9.15
N GLU A 15 -15.23 27.84 -8.54
CA GLU A 15 -14.97 28.14 -7.13
C GLU A 15 -15.66 27.20 -6.14
N ASN A 16 -16.83 26.65 -6.49
CA ASN A 16 -17.57 25.73 -5.62
C ASN A 16 -17.01 24.30 -5.64
N MET A 17 -16.20 23.95 -6.63
CA MET A 17 -15.70 22.59 -6.82
C MET A 17 -14.31 22.35 -6.26
N LEU A 18 -13.48 23.39 -6.16
CA LEU A 18 -12.11 23.28 -5.67
C LEU A 18 -11.98 22.53 -4.34
N PRO A 19 -12.78 22.81 -3.30
CA PRO A 19 -12.66 22.09 -2.03
C PRO A 19 -12.93 20.57 -2.15
N TYR A 20 -13.90 20.18 -2.98
CA TYR A 20 -14.22 18.77 -3.20
C TYR A 20 -13.13 18.06 -3.98
N LEU A 21 -12.48 18.75 -4.92
CA LEU A 21 -11.36 18.23 -5.69
C LEU A 21 -10.14 17.99 -4.81
N GLU A 22 -9.80 18.98 -3.98
CA GLU A 22 -8.70 18.88 -3.02
C GLU A 22 -8.93 17.70 -2.05
N GLU A 23 -10.17 17.52 -1.58
CA GLU A 23 -10.50 16.40 -0.71
C GLU A 23 -10.38 15.05 -1.43
N MET A 24 -10.90 14.91 -2.65
CA MET A 24 -10.80 13.69 -3.45
C MET A 24 -9.33 13.39 -3.80
N GLU A 25 -8.55 14.39 -4.18
CA GLU A 25 -7.11 14.26 -4.42
C GLU A 25 -6.38 13.81 -3.14
N SER A 26 -6.70 14.40 -2.00
CA SER A 26 -6.11 14.01 -0.72
C SER A 26 -6.43 12.56 -0.32
N MET A 27 -7.58 12.05 -0.75
CA MET A 27 -7.97 10.64 -0.57
C MET A 27 -7.30 9.68 -1.57
N GLY A 28 -6.60 10.20 -2.58
CA GLY A 28 -5.96 9.40 -3.63
C GLY A 28 -6.93 8.80 -4.64
N LEU A 29 -8.11 9.38 -4.80
CA LEU A 29 -9.10 8.96 -5.79
C LEU A 29 -8.75 9.49 -7.17
N THR A 30 -9.08 8.72 -8.21
CA THR A 30 -9.04 9.19 -9.59
C THR A 30 -10.36 9.91 -9.91
N VAL A 31 -10.27 11.18 -10.34
CA VAL A 31 -11.42 11.99 -10.65
C VAL A 31 -11.50 12.23 -12.16
N HIS A 32 -12.63 11.89 -12.76
CA HIS A 32 -12.92 12.13 -14.17
C HIS A 32 -13.89 13.28 -14.29
N PHE A 33 -13.49 14.30 -15.06
CA PHE A 33 -14.35 15.46 -15.35
C PHE A 33 -14.90 15.36 -16.75
N HIS A 34 -16.21 15.45 -16.87
CA HIS A 34 -16.84 15.75 -18.14
C HIS A 34 -16.93 17.27 -18.29
N LEU A 35 -16.16 17.81 -19.22
CA LEU A 35 -16.17 19.24 -19.54
C LEU A 35 -16.77 19.42 -20.95
N PRO A 36 -18.01 19.87 -21.06
CA PRO A 36 -18.66 20.08 -22.36
C PRO A 36 -17.92 21.06 -23.28
N VAL A 37 -17.08 21.94 -22.70
CA VAL A 37 -16.22 22.84 -23.47
C VAL A 37 -15.15 22.06 -24.28
N LEU A 38 -14.68 20.91 -23.78
CA LEU A 38 -13.73 20.10 -24.51
C LEU A 38 -14.33 19.43 -25.74
N ASP A 39 -15.61 19.06 -25.70
CA ASP A 39 -16.34 18.54 -26.85
C ASP A 39 -16.41 19.59 -27.97
N ARG A 40 -16.56 20.87 -27.59
CA ARG A 40 -16.55 22.02 -28.55
C ARG A 40 -15.14 22.28 -29.10
N ILE A 41 -14.12 22.18 -28.25
CA ILE A 41 -12.72 22.34 -28.66
C ILE A 41 -12.30 21.20 -29.61
N GLU A 42 -12.68 19.96 -29.31
CA GLU A 42 -12.39 18.84 -30.22
C GLU A 42 -13.04 19.02 -31.57
N LYS A 43 -14.31 19.44 -31.62
CA LYS A 43 -14.98 19.76 -32.86
C LYS A 43 -14.31 20.90 -33.63
N ALA A 44 -13.79 21.91 -32.92
CA ALA A 44 -13.06 23.02 -33.53
C ALA A 44 -11.63 22.64 -33.95
N CYS A 45 -10.97 21.68 -33.28
CA CYS A 45 -9.62 21.22 -33.59
C CYS A 45 -9.59 20.17 -34.71
N CYS A 46 -10.69 19.55 -35.07
CA CYS A 46 -10.80 18.67 -36.23
C CYS A 46 -10.67 19.43 -37.58
N ASP A 47 -10.65 20.76 -37.58
CA ASP A 47 -10.21 21.56 -38.73
C ASP A 47 -8.67 21.59 -38.73
N GLU A 48 -8.06 21.11 -39.81
CA GLU A 48 -6.62 20.83 -40.00
C GLU A 48 -5.62 21.99 -39.77
N THR A 49 -6.10 23.15 -39.28
CA THR A 49 -5.29 24.37 -39.15
C THR A 49 -4.94 24.81 -37.73
N SER A 50 -5.40 24.12 -36.67
CA SER A 50 -5.15 24.58 -35.30
C SER A 50 -4.10 23.75 -34.56
N ALA A 51 -3.01 24.39 -34.14
CA ALA A 51 -1.84 23.80 -33.46
C ALA A 51 -1.99 23.72 -31.94
N VAL A 52 -3.16 23.44 -31.38
CA VAL A 52 -3.35 23.31 -29.93
C VAL A 52 -3.19 21.85 -29.50
N ARG A 53 -2.00 21.50 -28.97
CA ARG A 53 -1.78 20.21 -28.31
C ARG A 53 -2.09 20.35 -26.81
N ILE A 54 -3.23 19.82 -26.37
CA ILE A 54 -3.50 19.61 -24.94
C ILE A 54 -2.81 18.31 -24.55
N SER A 55 -1.72 18.40 -23.78
CA SER A 55 -0.85 17.28 -23.41
C SER A 55 -1.35 16.45 -22.22
N ARG A 56 -2.67 16.38 -22.01
CA ARG A 56 -3.31 15.51 -21.02
C ARG A 56 -4.20 14.54 -21.75
N GLU A 57 -4.16 13.26 -21.37
CA GLU A 57 -4.94 12.22 -22.04
C GLU A 57 -6.43 12.55 -21.93
N LEU A 58 -7.01 13.01 -23.05
CA LEU A 58 -8.44 13.10 -23.24
C LEU A 58 -8.93 11.69 -23.50
N SER A 59 -9.66 11.10 -22.56
CA SER A 59 -10.31 9.81 -22.78
C SER A 59 -11.77 10.00 -23.11
N ARG A 60 -12.31 9.17 -24.02
CA ARG A 60 -13.76 9.12 -24.27
C ARG A 60 -14.39 8.10 -23.33
N CYS A 61 -15.33 8.56 -22.52
CA CYS A 61 -16.10 7.69 -21.65
C CYS A 61 -17.58 8.05 -21.77
N ALA A 62 -18.43 7.05 -21.87
CA ALA A 62 -19.89 7.21 -21.96
C ALA A 62 -20.37 8.23 -23.05
N GLY A 63 -19.60 8.41 -24.14
CA GLY A 63 -19.94 9.30 -25.25
C GLY A 63 -19.49 10.75 -25.11
N GLY A 64 -18.82 11.12 -24.02
CA GLY A 64 -18.25 12.46 -23.79
C GLY A 64 -16.73 12.47 -23.66
N ASN A 65 -16.11 13.64 -23.88
CA ASN A 65 -14.69 13.85 -23.63
C ASN A 65 -14.44 14.11 -22.15
N VAL A 66 -13.53 13.39 -21.56
CA VAL A 66 -13.22 13.42 -20.14
C VAL A 66 -11.77 13.77 -19.92
N VAL A 67 -11.52 14.74 -19.05
CA VAL A 67 -10.18 14.99 -18.51
C VAL A 67 -10.01 14.16 -17.27
N THR A 68 -9.09 13.21 -17.29
CA THR A 68 -8.75 12.41 -16.13
C THR A 68 -7.69 13.15 -15.31
N MET A 69 -8.02 13.44 -14.06
CA MET A 69 -7.08 13.93 -13.06
C MET A 69 -6.90 12.84 -12.01
N GLY A 70 -5.69 12.36 -11.83
CA GLY A 70 -5.39 11.33 -10.85
C GLY A 70 -4.05 11.57 -10.17
N THR A 71 -3.95 11.23 -8.90
CA THR A 71 -2.71 11.37 -8.12
C THR A 71 -1.64 10.34 -8.53
N VAL A 72 -2.05 9.24 -9.20
CA VAL A 72 -1.14 8.17 -9.64
C VAL A 72 -1.60 7.61 -10.98
N GLU A 73 -1.17 8.23 -12.07
CA GLU A 73 -1.33 7.65 -13.40
C GLU A 73 -0.10 6.80 -13.75
N LEU A 74 -0.10 5.55 -13.33
CA LEU A 74 0.82 4.58 -13.89
C LEU A 74 0.36 4.26 -15.32
N LYS A 75 1.21 4.54 -16.30
CA LYS A 75 0.96 4.12 -17.69
C LYS A 75 0.69 2.61 -17.71
N LEU A 76 -0.18 2.16 -18.59
CA LEU A 76 -0.52 0.73 -18.72
C LEU A 76 0.74 -0.16 -18.80
N ARG A 77 1.74 0.28 -19.56
CA ARG A 77 3.03 -0.42 -19.65
C ARG A 77 3.68 -0.61 -18.27
N ASP A 78 3.66 0.42 -17.45
CA ASP A 78 4.32 0.42 -16.14
C ASP A 78 3.55 -0.46 -15.14
N GLN A 79 2.22 -0.47 -15.23
CA GLN A 79 1.37 -1.40 -14.47
C GLN A 79 1.65 -2.86 -14.84
N VAL A 80 1.78 -3.16 -16.13
CA VAL A 80 2.12 -4.50 -16.62
C VAL A 80 3.52 -4.91 -16.17
N LEU A 81 4.51 -4.03 -16.29
CA LEU A 81 5.89 -4.30 -15.83
C LEU A 81 5.94 -4.54 -14.33
N LYS A 82 5.27 -3.70 -13.53
CA LYS A 82 5.17 -3.89 -12.09
C LYS A 82 4.51 -5.22 -11.75
N ARG A 83 3.40 -5.56 -12.39
CA ARG A 83 2.72 -6.84 -12.14
C ARG A 83 3.56 -8.04 -12.54
N THR A 84 4.29 -7.96 -13.65
CA THR A 84 5.24 -9.00 -14.08
C THR A 84 6.33 -9.20 -13.04
N MET A 85 6.93 -8.12 -12.54
CA MET A 85 7.91 -8.16 -11.45
C MET A 85 7.32 -8.81 -10.18
N ASP A 86 6.10 -8.45 -9.81
CA ASP A 86 5.39 -9.02 -8.67
C ASP A 86 5.16 -10.53 -8.82
N ILE A 87 4.75 -10.99 -10.02
CA ILE A 87 4.54 -12.41 -10.28
C ILE A 87 5.86 -13.17 -10.22
N VAL A 88 6.88 -12.71 -10.94
CA VAL A 88 8.20 -13.38 -10.96
C VAL A 88 8.80 -13.44 -9.56
N GLY A 89 8.85 -12.30 -8.85
CA GLY A 89 9.39 -12.27 -7.50
C GLY A 89 8.51 -13.01 -6.49
N GLY A 90 7.20 -13.01 -6.68
CA GLY A 90 6.27 -13.81 -5.87
C GLY A 90 6.50 -15.31 -6.02
N ILE A 91 6.72 -15.80 -7.25
CA ILE A 91 7.06 -17.22 -7.51
C ILE A 91 8.38 -17.58 -6.83
N VAL A 92 9.44 -16.79 -7.08
CA VAL A 92 10.76 -17.01 -6.46
C VAL A 92 10.65 -16.97 -4.94
N GLY A 93 9.94 -15.97 -4.40
CA GLY A 93 9.69 -15.84 -2.98
C GLY A 93 8.94 -17.02 -2.39
N CYS A 94 7.91 -17.55 -3.04
CA CYS A 94 7.20 -18.74 -2.59
C CYS A 94 8.10 -19.99 -2.59
N ILE A 95 8.91 -20.19 -3.65
CA ILE A 95 9.83 -21.34 -3.74
C ILE A 95 10.83 -21.31 -2.58
N ILE A 96 11.39 -20.15 -2.24
CA ILE A 96 12.32 -19.98 -1.11
C ILE A 96 11.60 -20.11 0.23
N SER A 97 10.38 -19.60 0.33
CA SER A 97 9.63 -19.55 1.58
C SER A 97 9.16 -20.91 2.06
N ILE A 98 8.74 -21.82 1.16
CA ILE A 98 8.15 -23.12 1.51
C ILE A 98 9.10 -23.95 2.42
N PRO A 99 10.38 -24.20 2.05
CA PRO A 99 11.29 -24.98 2.92
C PRO A 99 11.58 -24.27 4.25
N ILE A 100 11.70 -22.94 4.26
CA ILE A 100 11.96 -22.18 5.48
C ILE A 100 10.75 -22.27 6.42
N ILE A 101 9.54 -22.11 5.90
CA ILE A 101 8.31 -22.26 6.68
C ILE A 101 8.18 -23.67 7.23
N ALA A 102 8.51 -24.70 6.45
CA ALA A 102 8.47 -26.08 6.92
C ALA A 102 9.41 -26.34 8.09
N LEU A 103 10.63 -25.80 8.05
CA LEU A 103 11.61 -25.91 9.15
C LEU A 103 11.13 -25.19 10.41
N VAL A 104 10.59 -23.97 10.27
CA VAL A 104 10.14 -23.15 11.41
C VAL A 104 8.81 -23.64 11.98
N ALA A 105 8.00 -24.33 11.19
CA ALA A 105 6.69 -24.82 11.62
C ALA A 105 6.78 -25.77 12.82
N ILE A 106 7.84 -26.60 12.90
CA ILE A 106 8.03 -27.58 13.98
C ILE A 106 8.20 -26.87 15.34
N PRO A 107 9.25 -26.04 15.55
CA PRO A 107 9.45 -25.36 16.84
C PRO A 107 8.29 -24.42 17.19
N LEU A 108 7.66 -23.78 16.18
CA LEU A 108 6.56 -22.89 16.42
C LEU A 108 5.30 -23.62 16.94
N LYS A 109 4.98 -24.79 16.41
CA LYS A 109 3.88 -25.64 16.91
C LYS A 109 4.16 -26.25 18.27
N LEU A 110 5.42 -26.57 18.56
CA LEU A 110 5.83 -27.10 19.86
C LEU A 110 5.71 -26.04 20.96
N GLU A 111 6.09 -24.80 20.69
CA GLU A 111 6.00 -23.70 21.66
C GLU A 111 4.58 -23.21 21.89
N SER A 112 3.78 -23.11 20.82
CA SER A 112 2.41 -22.60 20.90
C SER A 112 1.47 -23.45 20.02
N PRO A 113 0.67 -24.35 20.59
CA PRO A 113 -0.32 -25.13 19.86
C PRO A 113 -1.35 -24.25 19.16
N GLY A 114 -1.70 -24.62 17.90
CA GLY A 114 -2.71 -23.90 17.09
C GLY A 114 -2.31 -23.74 15.62
N PRO A 115 -3.02 -22.89 14.86
CA PRO A 115 -2.78 -22.68 13.42
C PRO A 115 -1.41 -22.05 13.17
N LEU A 116 -0.68 -22.55 12.16
CA LEU A 116 0.63 -22.02 11.75
C LEU A 116 0.53 -20.62 11.14
N ILE A 117 -0.48 -20.42 10.29
CA ILE A 117 -0.73 -19.17 9.57
C ILE A 117 -1.74 -18.33 10.34
N PHE A 118 -1.34 -17.12 10.66
CA PHE A 118 -2.20 -16.07 11.17
C PHE A 118 -2.74 -15.24 10.02
N LYS A 119 -4.05 -15.02 10.02
CA LYS A 119 -4.75 -14.19 9.04
C LYS A 119 -5.26 -12.93 9.72
N GLN A 120 -4.95 -11.78 9.15
CA GLN A 120 -5.42 -10.50 9.67
C GLN A 120 -6.06 -9.67 8.56
N ARG A 121 -7.21 -9.07 8.86
CA ARG A 121 -7.85 -8.12 7.95
C ARG A 121 -7.05 -6.83 7.90
N ARG A 122 -6.73 -6.40 6.70
CA ARG A 122 -5.99 -5.17 6.41
C ARG A 122 -6.71 -4.39 5.32
N VAL A 123 -6.40 -3.09 5.25
CA VAL A 123 -6.92 -2.22 4.21
C VAL A 123 -5.85 -2.05 3.14
N GLY A 124 -6.22 -2.37 1.91
CA GLY A 124 -5.38 -2.28 0.72
C GLY A 124 -5.74 -1.08 -0.15
N ARG A 125 -5.43 -1.20 -1.45
CA ARG A 125 -5.66 -0.13 -2.43
C ARG A 125 -7.10 0.36 -2.39
N ASN A 126 -7.27 1.69 -2.36
CA ASN A 126 -8.55 2.40 -2.36
C ASN A 126 -9.53 1.95 -1.26
N GLY A 127 -8.99 1.57 -0.09
CA GLY A 127 -9.83 1.18 1.04
C GLY A 127 -10.39 -0.24 0.99
N ARG A 128 -10.01 -1.07 0.00
CA ARG A 128 -10.48 -2.46 -0.10
C ARG A 128 -9.88 -3.33 0.98
N VAL A 129 -10.72 -4.08 1.67
CA VAL A 129 -10.29 -4.97 2.74
C VAL A 129 -9.84 -6.30 2.16
N PHE A 130 -8.66 -6.78 2.59
CA PHE A 130 -8.12 -8.07 2.23
C PHE A 130 -7.54 -8.79 3.46
N TYR A 131 -7.15 -10.05 3.32
CA TYR A 131 -6.48 -10.80 4.37
C TYR A 131 -4.99 -10.90 4.07
N ILE A 132 -4.16 -10.42 5.01
CA ILE A 132 -2.72 -10.65 5.00
C ILE A 132 -2.41 -11.95 5.73
N HIS A 133 -1.45 -12.72 5.21
CA HIS A 133 -1.01 -13.98 5.78
C HIS A 133 0.38 -13.81 6.41
N LYS A 134 0.51 -14.24 7.67
CA LYS A 134 1.79 -14.25 8.40
C LYS A 134 1.96 -15.56 9.16
N LEU A 135 3.19 -15.92 9.50
CA LEU A 135 3.39 -16.97 10.51
C LEU A 135 2.99 -16.40 11.87
N ARG A 136 2.38 -17.26 12.68
CA ARG A 136 1.96 -16.88 14.02
C ARG A 136 3.19 -16.72 14.93
N SER A 137 3.50 -15.49 15.29
CA SER A 137 4.62 -15.13 16.16
C SER A 137 4.21 -14.81 17.60
N MET A 138 2.91 -14.85 17.89
CA MET A 138 2.32 -14.49 19.17
C MET A 138 1.48 -15.64 19.73
N TYR A 139 1.22 -15.61 21.05
CA TYR A 139 0.30 -16.51 21.72
C TYR A 139 -1.14 -16.30 21.23
N MET A 140 -2.02 -17.30 21.49
CA MET A 140 -3.40 -17.29 20.98
C MET A 140 -4.26 -16.17 21.56
N ASP A 141 -3.97 -15.71 22.76
CA ASP A 141 -4.66 -14.66 23.52
C ASP A 141 -4.09 -13.24 23.25
N ALA A 142 -3.21 -13.10 22.25
CA ALA A 142 -2.48 -11.87 21.96
C ALA A 142 -3.40 -10.66 21.63
N GLU A 143 -4.53 -10.88 20.96
CA GLU A 143 -5.46 -9.79 20.64
C GLU A 143 -6.24 -9.30 21.88
N GLU A 144 -6.56 -10.17 22.81
CA GLU A 144 -7.21 -9.79 24.07
C GLU A 144 -6.26 -8.95 24.92
N ARG A 145 -5.02 -9.39 25.06
CA ARG A 145 -3.96 -8.67 25.80
C ARG A 145 -3.57 -7.33 25.14
N LYS A 146 -3.80 -7.16 23.84
CA LYS A 146 -3.47 -5.90 23.15
C LYS A 146 -4.16 -4.70 23.78
N LYS A 147 -5.42 -4.86 24.20
CA LYS A 147 -6.19 -3.77 24.80
C LYS A 147 -5.57 -3.26 26.11
N GLU A 148 -5.02 -4.16 26.91
CA GLU A 148 -4.35 -3.83 28.18
C GLU A 148 -3.00 -3.15 27.97
N LEU A 149 -2.32 -3.47 26.85
CA LEU A 149 -0.99 -2.96 26.52
C LEU A 149 -1.02 -1.64 25.72
N MET A 150 -2.19 -1.15 25.32
CA MET A 150 -2.31 0.09 24.55
C MET A 150 -1.71 1.32 25.24
N ALA A 151 -1.74 1.35 26.59
CA ALA A 151 -1.12 2.42 27.38
C ALA A 151 0.42 2.44 27.31
N GLN A 152 1.05 1.35 26.84
CA GLN A 152 2.52 1.20 26.71
C GLN A 152 2.99 1.34 25.26
N ASN A 153 2.18 1.97 24.41
CA ASN A 153 2.56 2.21 23.01
C ASN A 153 3.74 3.18 22.92
N GLU A 154 4.81 2.79 22.24
CA GLU A 154 6.02 3.58 22.03
C GLU A 154 5.94 4.51 20.80
N MET A 155 4.90 4.36 19.96
CA MET A 155 4.71 5.23 18.81
C MET A 155 3.75 6.38 19.10
N ASN A 156 4.10 7.55 18.60
CA ASN A 156 3.18 8.68 18.52
C ASN A 156 2.29 8.51 17.29
N GLY A 157 0.98 8.31 17.50
CA GLY A 157 -0.01 8.21 16.43
C GLY A 157 -0.71 6.84 16.35
N LEU A 158 -1.16 6.49 15.15
CA LEU A 158 -2.14 5.41 14.93
C LEU A 158 -1.56 3.99 14.96
N MET A 159 -0.24 3.84 14.91
CA MET A 159 0.42 2.54 14.89
C MET A 159 0.77 2.10 16.31
N PHE A 160 0.59 0.78 16.58
CA PHE A 160 1.03 0.18 17.83
C PHE A 160 2.42 -0.43 17.68
N LYS A 161 3.36 -0.03 18.54
CA LYS A 161 4.71 -0.58 18.65
C LYS A 161 5.11 -0.67 20.11
N MET A 162 5.71 -1.80 20.48
CA MET A 162 6.25 -2.06 21.81
C MET A 162 7.50 -2.90 21.65
N GLN A 163 8.63 -2.48 22.26
CA GLN A 163 9.93 -3.12 22.09
C GLN A 163 9.96 -4.52 22.69
N ASP A 164 9.47 -4.70 23.90
CA ASP A 164 9.39 -5.99 24.60
C ASP A 164 7.94 -6.43 24.78
N ASP A 165 7.30 -6.75 23.66
CA ASP A 165 5.90 -7.20 23.66
C ASP A 165 5.78 -8.61 24.28
N PRO A 166 5.14 -8.77 25.46
CA PRO A 166 5.03 -10.05 26.18
C PRO A 166 4.13 -11.06 25.45
N ARG A 167 3.42 -10.64 24.41
CA ARG A 167 2.57 -11.52 23.60
C ARG A 167 3.38 -12.36 22.62
N ILE A 168 4.65 -12.01 22.38
CA ILE A 168 5.49 -12.67 21.38
C ILE A 168 6.15 -13.90 22.01
N THR A 169 6.05 -15.06 21.32
CA THR A 169 6.72 -16.30 21.75
C THR A 169 8.23 -16.21 21.56
N LYS A 170 9.02 -17.11 22.13
CA LYS A 170 10.49 -17.12 21.94
C LYS A 170 10.86 -17.37 20.48
N VAL A 171 10.25 -18.38 19.85
CA VAL A 171 10.39 -18.62 18.41
C VAL A 171 9.84 -17.43 17.62
N GLY A 172 8.74 -16.82 18.09
CA GLY A 172 8.16 -15.61 17.54
C GLY A 172 9.14 -14.43 17.48
N LYS A 173 9.92 -14.20 18.54
CA LYS A 173 10.99 -13.17 18.55
C LYS A 173 12.03 -13.43 17.45
N PHE A 174 12.45 -14.67 17.27
CA PHE A 174 13.40 -15.03 16.21
C PHE A 174 12.84 -14.81 14.81
N ILE A 175 11.63 -15.31 14.51
CA ILE A 175 11.04 -15.19 13.17
C ILE A 175 10.70 -13.74 12.81
N ARG A 176 10.32 -12.90 13.78
CA ARG A 176 10.12 -11.45 13.58
C ARG A 176 11.44 -10.74 13.33
N LYS A 177 12.49 -11.05 14.10
CA LYS A 177 13.82 -10.47 13.91
C LYS A 177 14.40 -10.78 12.53
N THR A 178 14.08 -11.94 11.97
CA THR A 178 14.53 -12.37 10.64
C THR A 178 13.52 -12.11 9.54
N SER A 179 12.38 -11.50 9.87
CA SER A 179 11.22 -11.28 8.95
C SER A 179 10.67 -12.56 8.30
N ILE A 180 10.97 -13.72 8.85
CA ILE A 180 10.46 -15.03 8.40
C ILE A 180 8.93 -15.11 8.58
N ASP A 181 8.38 -14.40 9.56
CA ASP A 181 6.94 -14.32 9.77
C ASP A 181 6.18 -13.71 8.59
N GLU A 182 6.84 -12.93 7.74
CA GLU A 182 6.23 -12.27 6.58
C GLU A 182 6.32 -13.10 5.28
N LEU A 183 7.02 -14.22 5.26
CA LEU A 183 7.19 -15.07 4.08
C LEU A 183 5.87 -15.54 3.43
N PRO A 184 4.78 -15.84 4.17
CA PRO A 184 3.51 -16.21 3.55
C PRO A 184 2.91 -15.11 2.66
N GLN A 185 3.33 -13.85 2.81
CA GLN A 185 2.81 -12.75 2.01
C GLN A 185 3.23 -12.82 0.53
N PHE A 186 4.27 -13.59 0.18
CA PHE A 186 4.56 -13.86 -1.23
C PHE A 186 3.39 -14.51 -1.96
N PHE A 187 2.59 -15.30 -1.25
CA PHE A 187 1.35 -15.84 -1.79
C PHE A 187 0.29 -14.75 -2.01
N ASP A 188 0.20 -13.76 -1.11
CA ASP A 188 -0.71 -12.62 -1.26
C ASP A 188 -0.32 -11.74 -2.47
N VAL A 189 0.98 -11.65 -2.77
CA VAL A 189 1.50 -10.99 -3.98
C VAL A 189 1.06 -11.74 -5.24
N LEU A 190 1.18 -13.08 -5.27
CA LEU A 190 0.75 -13.88 -6.41
C LEU A 190 -0.75 -13.76 -6.66
N ARG A 191 -1.56 -13.74 -5.59
CA ARG A 191 -3.01 -13.51 -5.69
C ARG A 191 -3.34 -12.12 -6.25
N GLY A 192 -2.44 -11.15 -6.09
CA GLY A 192 -2.66 -9.78 -6.51
C GLY A 192 -3.25 -8.87 -5.44
N ASP A 193 -3.43 -9.37 -4.22
CA ASP A 193 -3.86 -8.57 -3.06
C ASP A 193 -2.75 -7.61 -2.59
N MET A 194 -1.48 -8.02 -2.78
CA MET A 194 -0.28 -7.26 -2.46
C MET A 194 0.66 -7.11 -3.66
N SER A 195 1.68 -6.30 -3.50
CA SER A 195 2.85 -6.15 -4.38
C SER A 195 4.11 -6.49 -3.58
N LEU A 196 5.23 -6.75 -4.25
CA LEU A 196 6.53 -6.87 -3.58
C LEU A 196 6.90 -5.55 -2.90
N VAL A 197 6.74 -4.43 -3.61
CA VAL A 197 7.03 -3.09 -3.11
C VAL A 197 5.76 -2.24 -3.12
N GLY A 198 5.48 -1.58 -2.01
CA GLY A 198 4.31 -0.73 -1.85
C GLY A 198 4.25 -0.11 -0.46
N THR A 199 3.13 0.52 -0.15
CA THR A 199 2.87 1.08 1.17
C THR A 199 2.48 -0.01 2.18
N ARG A 200 2.70 0.21 3.47
CA ARG A 200 2.27 -0.74 4.50
C ARG A 200 0.74 -0.72 4.64
N PRO A 201 0.06 -1.87 4.54
CA PRO A 201 -1.37 -1.92 4.74
C PRO A 201 -1.75 -1.67 6.20
N PRO A 202 -2.60 -0.67 6.50
CA PRO A 202 -3.08 -0.41 7.86
C PRO A 202 -4.04 -1.51 8.33
N THR A 203 -4.18 -1.64 9.65
CA THR A 203 -5.28 -2.38 10.26
C THR A 203 -6.60 -1.64 10.05
N LEU A 204 -7.73 -2.34 10.24
CA LEU A 204 -9.04 -1.68 10.19
C LEU A 204 -9.19 -0.58 11.25
N ASP A 205 -8.58 -0.77 12.43
CA ASP A 205 -8.68 0.20 13.51
C ASP A 205 -7.80 1.42 13.27
N GLU A 206 -6.60 1.25 12.68
CA GLU A 206 -5.78 2.35 12.17
C GLU A 206 -6.54 3.14 11.09
N TYR A 207 -7.14 2.44 10.12
CA TYR A 207 -7.85 3.07 9.00
C TYR A 207 -9.09 3.89 9.43
N LYS A 208 -9.83 3.44 10.44
CA LYS A 208 -10.97 4.20 10.98
C LYS A 208 -10.58 5.58 11.54
N GLN A 209 -9.33 5.74 11.91
CA GLN A 209 -8.78 6.97 12.47
C GLN A 209 -8.04 7.81 11.41
N TYR A 210 -8.01 7.36 10.13
CA TYR A 210 -7.35 8.08 9.05
C TYR A 210 -8.13 9.34 8.68
N GLU A 211 -7.42 10.43 8.62
CA GLU A 211 -7.84 11.66 7.98
C GLU A 211 -7.73 11.54 6.45
N SER A 212 -8.29 12.52 5.72
CA SER A 212 -8.32 12.46 4.25
C SER A 212 -6.92 12.33 3.64
N HIS A 213 -5.94 13.11 4.12
CA HIS A 213 -4.57 13.07 3.59
C HIS A 213 -3.84 11.76 3.86
N HIS A 214 -4.19 11.02 4.95
CA HIS A 214 -3.63 9.70 5.21
C HIS A 214 -4.08 8.67 4.17
N LYS A 215 -5.29 8.84 3.59
CA LYS A 215 -5.85 7.88 2.62
C LYS A 215 -5.08 7.85 1.31
N ARG A 216 -4.35 8.93 0.97
CA ARG A 216 -3.50 8.99 -0.23
C ARG A 216 -2.49 7.84 -0.29
N ARG A 217 -1.97 7.37 0.85
CA ARG A 217 -1.07 6.21 0.91
C ARG A 217 -1.72 4.90 0.44
N LEU A 218 -3.03 4.85 0.30
CA LEU A 218 -3.79 3.69 -0.20
C LEU A 218 -4.06 3.74 -1.70
N SER A 219 -3.60 4.74 -2.43
CA SER A 219 -3.81 4.86 -3.88
C SER A 219 -3.03 3.81 -4.70
N MET A 220 -2.01 3.16 -4.09
CA MET A 220 -1.29 2.03 -4.67
C MET A 220 -1.51 0.73 -3.88
N LYS A 221 -1.20 -0.41 -4.52
CA LYS A 221 -1.25 -1.71 -3.83
C LYS A 221 -0.26 -1.73 -2.65
N PRO A 222 -0.67 -2.32 -1.50
CA PRO A 222 0.25 -2.50 -0.38
C PRO A 222 1.39 -3.45 -0.74
N GLY A 223 2.56 -3.21 -0.15
CA GLY A 223 3.76 -4.02 -0.38
C GLY A 223 4.16 -4.89 0.81
N ILE A 224 4.94 -5.95 0.53
CA ILE A 224 5.70 -6.66 1.55
C ILE A 224 6.75 -5.72 2.14
N THR A 225 7.42 -4.94 1.27
CA THR A 225 8.36 -3.89 1.65
C THR A 225 7.97 -2.56 1.02
N GLY A 226 8.57 -1.48 1.49
CA GLY A 226 8.30 -0.13 1.00
C GLY A 226 9.38 0.87 1.38
N LEU A 227 9.29 2.09 0.86
CA LEU A 227 10.30 3.11 1.05
C LEU A 227 10.55 3.41 2.53
N TRP A 228 9.50 3.60 3.35
CA TRP A 228 9.65 3.89 4.77
C TRP A 228 10.32 2.72 5.52
N GLN A 229 10.02 1.47 5.14
CA GLN A 229 10.57 0.28 5.78
C GLN A 229 12.09 0.15 5.59
N VAL A 230 12.62 0.63 4.45
CA VAL A 230 14.06 0.62 4.16
C VAL A 230 14.78 1.92 4.52
N SER A 231 14.03 2.97 4.94
CA SER A 231 14.56 4.30 5.28
C SER A 231 14.70 4.56 6.79
N GLY A 232 14.58 3.51 7.62
CA GLY A 232 14.74 3.66 9.07
C GLY A 232 13.53 3.15 9.87
N ARG A 233 12.94 2.04 9.43
CA ARG A 233 11.75 1.36 10.01
C ARG A 233 11.59 1.49 11.53
N SER A 234 12.68 1.32 12.28
CA SER A 234 12.66 1.32 13.75
C SER A 234 12.85 2.70 14.38
N ASP A 235 13.39 3.63 13.62
CA ASP A 235 13.79 4.96 14.13
C ASP A 235 12.73 6.03 13.82
N ILE A 236 11.71 5.68 13.04
CA ILE A 236 10.58 6.58 12.74
C ILE A 236 9.51 6.37 13.81
N GLU A 237 9.35 7.36 14.67
CA GLU A 237 8.39 7.35 15.79
C GLU A 237 7.09 8.08 15.45
N ASN A 238 7.12 8.98 14.47
CA ASN A 238 5.96 9.78 14.09
C ASN A 238 5.25 9.15 12.89
N PHE A 239 3.95 8.94 13.01
CA PHE A 239 3.11 8.40 11.94
C PHE A 239 3.09 9.30 10.69
N GLU A 240 3.11 10.62 10.86
CA GLU A 240 3.12 11.57 9.74
C GLU A 240 4.38 11.41 8.85
N ASP A 241 5.51 11.05 9.42
CA ASP A 241 6.73 10.82 8.64
C ASP A 241 6.63 9.52 7.83
N VAL A 242 5.94 8.50 8.36
CA VAL A 242 5.57 7.30 7.58
C VAL A 242 4.68 7.67 6.40
N VAL A 243 3.67 8.51 6.63
CA VAL A 243 2.75 8.99 5.58
C VAL A 243 3.52 9.74 4.49
N LYS A 244 4.41 10.68 4.87
CA LYS A 244 5.25 11.43 3.92
C LYS A 244 6.09 10.50 3.04
N LEU A 245 6.75 9.50 3.62
CA LEU A 245 7.57 8.55 2.87
C LEU A 245 6.75 7.67 1.94
N ASP A 246 5.56 7.24 2.38
CA ASP A 246 4.65 6.46 1.54
C ASP A 246 4.12 7.31 0.37
N VAL A 247 3.73 8.57 0.61
CA VAL A 247 3.30 9.50 -0.43
C VAL A 247 4.46 9.83 -1.37
N GLN A 248 5.67 10.07 -0.85
CA GLN A 248 6.87 10.28 -1.67
C GLN A 248 7.16 9.09 -2.60
N TYR A 249 6.98 7.86 -2.11
CA TYR A 249 7.10 6.65 -2.93
C TYR A 249 6.07 6.63 -4.05
N ILE A 250 4.83 6.97 -3.75
CA ILE A 250 3.72 6.99 -4.70
C ILE A 250 3.97 8.02 -5.81
N ASP A 251 4.30 9.25 -5.41
CA ASP A 251 4.47 10.37 -6.34
C ASP A 251 5.69 10.21 -7.26
N ASN A 252 6.76 9.59 -6.76
CA ASN A 252 8.00 9.37 -7.49
C ASN A 252 8.20 7.90 -7.92
N TRP A 253 7.10 7.16 -8.05
CA TRP A 253 7.19 5.75 -8.37
C TRP A 253 7.93 5.51 -9.70
N SER A 254 8.81 4.53 -9.68
CA SER A 254 9.44 4.00 -10.88
C SER A 254 9.82 2.53 -10.65
N LEU A 255 9.81 1.74 -11.72
CA LEU A 255 10.22 0.32 -11.65
C LEU A 255 11.65 0.18 -11.10
N TRP A 256 12.55 1.10 -11.48
CA TRP A 256 13.93 1.13 -10.97
C TRP A 256 13.97 1.48 -9.47
N GLY A 257 13.06 2.33 -9.02
CA GLY A 257 12.84 2.62 -7.59
C GLY A 257 12.47 1.37 -6.82
N ASP A 258 11.53 0.57 -7.33
CA ASP A 258 11.13 -0.70 -6.72
C ASP A 258 12.31 -1.68 -6.63
N ILE A 259 13.10 -1.82 -7.72
CA ILE A 259 14.28 -2.68 -7.71
C ILE A 259 15.28 -2.23 -6.64
N LYS A 260 15.54 -0.92 -6.51
CA LYS A 260 16.41 -0.38 -5.45
C LYS A 260 15.89 -0.69 -4.04
N ILE A 261 14.58 -0.56 -3.83
CA ILE A 261 13.94 -0.87 -2.55
C ILE A 261 14.09 -2.36 -2.23
N LEU A 262 13.89 -3.25 -3.21
CA LEU A 262 14.08 -4.69 -3.03
C LEU A 262 15.52 -5.03 -2.61
N PHE A 263 16.53 -4.49 -3.29
CA PHE A 263 17.94 -4.69 -2.90
C PHE A 263 18.24 -4.14 -1.49
N LYS A 264 17.73 -2.96 -1.16
CA LYS A 264 17.85 -2.40 0.20
C LYS A 264 17.17 -3.30 1.22
N THR A 265 15.99 -3.85 0.92
CA THR A 265 15.27 -4.76 1.83
C THR A 265 16.11 -5.99 2.15
N VAL A 266 16.67 -6.63 1.11
CA VAL A 266 17.57 -7.79 1.29
C VAL A 266 18.75 -7.41 2.20
N TRP A 267 19.38 -6.27 1.92
CA TRP A 267 20.49 -5.78 2.75
C TRP A 267 20.09 -5.54 4.21
N VAL A 268 18.94 -4.86 4.45
CA VAL A 268 18.44 -4.55 5.80
C VAL A 268 18.13 -5.82 6.58
N VAL A 269 17.51 -6.82 5.93
CA VAL A 269 17.20 -8.12 6.56
C VAL A 269 18.48 -8.87 6.94
N PHE A 270 19.48 -8.96 6.04
CA PHE A 270 20.75 -9.63 6.32
C PHE A 270 21.63 -8.88 7.32
N ALA A 271 21.61 -7.54 7.31
CA ALA A 271 22.35 -6.73 8.27
C ALA A 271 21.69 -6.69 9.66
N GLY A 272 20.51 -7.28 9.83
CA GLY A 272 19.74 -7.27 11.09
C GLY A 272 19.34 -5.87 11.56
N ARG A 273 19.39 -4.86 10.67
CA ARG A 273 19.03 -3.48 10.97
C ARG A 273 17.51 -3.30 10.85
N GLY A 274 16.89 -2.77 11.89
CA GLY A 274 15.47 -2.39 11.87
C GLY A 274 14.48 -3.50 12.31
N ALA A 275 14.93 -4.66 12.74
CA ALA A 275 14.12 -5.65 13.44
C ALA A 275 14.40 -5.52 14.95
N LYS A 276 13.59 -4.77 15.64
CA LYS A 276 13.50 -4.75 17.11
C LYS A 276 12.19 -5.37 17.53
#